data_8b047ad5ad26d50c11803d01f4a24022
#
_entry.id   8b047ad5ad26d50c11803d01f4a24022
#
_cell.length_a   1.000
_cell.length_b   1.000
_cell.length_c   1.000
_cell.angle_alpha   90.00
_cell.angle_beta   90.00
_cell.angle_gamma   90.00
#
_symmetry.space_group_name_H-M   'P 1'
#
loop_
_entity.id
_entity.type
_entity.pdbx_description
1 polymer ?
#
loop_
_entity_poly.entity_id
_entity_poly.type
_entity_poly.pdbx_seq_one_letter_code
_entity_poly.pdbx_strand_id
1 'polypeptide(L)'
;MMNLKSITAAALLGIMAIPSLADTAKKTSPDWIENAVIYEANLRQGTADRNLKGLQRRLPGLKDLGIDIIWLMPIHPISEVNRKGTLGSYYAVQDYKGVNPEFGTMEDLKEFVRTAHSLGMKVILDEVCNHTGCDNAWVKQYPDFYAKDNEGKMYGPFDWTDTYKLDYNNPATVEAMTEALSFWIKEADIDGYRCDVAGEVPTAFWEYAIPRLNAIKPVFMLAEASKPELLNTFNADYAWPMKDLFNDIAASQGVNKYAIENKQKRSRAAAIDIVELLKKQAEEYPAGSIHMNMVTNHDLNSWEGTEFERYGRGLGAFAVLSYTLPGMPMMYTGQEVGFNHAFEFFELDPVQPEYTPNQMTAFYEMLNALKHNHSALNASGQMDTMTVWNTTSPDVLVFTRKDAQGDEVTVFVNLADYENMVTFTDLAPSANSKLNYLTGAPALMPNHLGPWEFQIWVNQ
;
A
#
# COMPACT_ATOMS: atom_id res chain seq x y z
N MET A 1 20.13 82.68 0.52
CA MET A 1 18.75 82.43 0.93
C MET A 1 18.14 81.43 -0.02
N MET A 2 18.13 80.16 0.32
CA MET A 2 17.16 79.20 -0.18
C MET A 2 17.34 77.90 0.61
N ASN A 3 16.31 77.53 1.37
CA ASN A 3 16.23 76.34 2.19
C ASN A 3 16.14 75.03 1.32
N LEU A 4 17.06 74.13 1.49
CA LEU A 4 16.91 72.75 1.00
C LEU A 4 16.30 71.92 2.12
N LYS A 5 15.07 71.48 1.94
CA LYS A 5 14.40 70.48 2.76
C LYS A 5 14.88 69.12 2.33
N SER A 6 15.48 68.34 3.26
CA SER A 6 15.81 66.95 3.11
C SER A 6 14.51 66.10 3.17
N ILE A 7 14.29 65.29 2.13
CA ILE A 7 13.25 64.25 2.11
C ILE A 7 13.91 62.95 2.49
N THR A 8 13.60 62.48 3.66
CA THR A 8 13.95 61.10 4.14
C THR A 8 12.88 60.16 3.61
N ALA A 9 13.24 59.30 2.66
CA ALA A 9 12.39 58.19 2.24
C ALA A 9 12.53 57.03 3.23
N ALA A 10 11.50 56.76 4.02
CA ALA A 10 11.39 55.57 4.83
C ALA A 10 10.88 54.44 3.94
N ALA A 11 11.76 53.45 3.71
CA ALA A 11 11.36 52.19 3.09
C ALA A 11 10.61 51.35 4.14
N LEU A 12 9.29 51.26 3.98
CA LEU A 12 8.49 50.25 4.68
C LEU A 12 8.80 48.87 4.06
N LEU A 13 9.56 48.05 4.75
CA LEU A 13 9.56 46.59 4.52
C LEU A 13 8.21 46.04 5.00
N GLY A 14 7.32 45.80 4.06
CA GLY A 14 6.11 45.03 4.31
C GLY A 14 6.49 43.56 4.61
N ILE A 15 6.48 43.19 5.88
CA ILE A 15 6.46 41.77 6.28
C ILE A 15 5.10 41.27 5.82
N MET A 16 5.09 40.53 4.70
CA MET A 16 3.93 39.71 4.35
C MET A 16 3.82 38.63 5.41
N ALA A 17 2.88 38.78 6.31
CA ALA A 17 2.46 37.71 7.21
C ALA A 17 1.92 36.60 6.33
N ILE A 18 2.58 35.44 6.35
CA ILE A 18 2.03 34.17 5.85
C ILE A 18 0.78 33.93 6.69
N PRO A 19 -0.42 33.81 6.10
CA PRO A 19 -1.60 33.47 6.87
C PRO A 19 -1.37 32.12 7.53
N SER A 20 -1.51 32.03 8.84
CA SER A 20 -1.55 30.80 9.59
C SER A 20 -2.75 30.02 9.08
N LEU A 21 -2.52 28.97 8.28
CA LEU A 21 -3.52 27.97 7.89
C LEU A 21 -3.76 27.03 9.10
N ALA A 22 -4.34 27.56 10.15
CA ALA A 22 -4.94 26.80 11.22
C ALA A 22 -6.46 26.67 10.96
N ASP A 23 -6.83 26.26 9.74
CA ASP A 23 -8.03 25.51 9.49
C ASP A 23 -7.52 24.11 9.18
N THR A 24 -7.68 23.17 10.11
CA THR A 24 -7.46 21.75 9.85
C THR A 24 -8.49 21.36 8.78
N ALA A 25 -8.08 21.50 7.52
CA ALA A 25 -8.89 21.04 6.41
C ALA A 25 -9.20 19.56 6.68
N LYS A 26 -10.48 19.26 6.88
CA LYS A 26 -10.93 17.89 7.12
C LYS A 26 -10.35 17.02 6.00
N LYS A 27 -9.65 15.94 6.38
CA LYS A 27 -9.09 14.96 5.45
C LYS A 27 -10.13 14.61 4.38
N THR A 28 -9.81 14.82 3.12
CA THR A 28 -10.67 14.45 2.01
C THR A 28 -10.39 13.01 1.64
N SER A 29 -11.39 12.14 1.76
CA SER A 29 -11.30 10.75 1.31
C SER A 29 -12.22 10.55 0.11
N PRO A 30 -11.73 10.00 -1.02
CA PRO A 30 -12.60 9.64 -2.12
C PRO A 30 -13.60 8.54 -1.70
N ASP A 31 -14.85 8.63 -2.13
CA ASP A 31 -15.92 7.70 -1.72
C ASP A 31 -15.68 6.24 -2.18
N TRP A 32 -14.85 6.05 -3.21
CA TRP A 32 -14.59 4.75 -3.83
C TRP A 32 -13.55 3.88 -3.12
N ILE A 33 -12.93 4.34 -2.00
CA ILE A 33 -11.84 3.60 -1.35
C ILE A 33 -12.31 2.54 -0.36
N GLU A 34 -13.54 2.60 0.15
CA GLU A 34 -14.01 1.79 1.28
C GLU A 34 -14.02 0.28 1.00
N ASN A 35 -14.40 -0.12 -0.19
CA ASN A 35 -14.43 -1.52 -0.59
C ASN A 35 -13.41 -1.86 -1.70
N ALA A 36 -12.49 -0.95 -1.96
CA ALA A 36 -11.53 -1.10 -3.06
C ALA A 36 -10.47 -2.16 -2.77
N VAL A 37 -10.01 -2.79 -3.86
CA VAL A 37 -8.89 -3.72 -3.89
C VAL A 37 -7.79 -3.12 -4.76
N ILE A 38 -6.56 -3.04 -4.23
CA ILE A 38 -5.39 -2.52 -4.94
C ILE A 38 -4.69 -3.66 -5.67
N TYR A 39 -4.22 -3.40 -6.89
CA TYR A 39 -3.29 -4.24 -7.62
C TYR A 39 -2.00 -3.46 -7.89
N GLU A 40 -0.91 -3.89 -7.26
CA GLU A 40 0.42 -3.37 -7.49
C GLU A 40 1.01 -3.96 -8.77
N ALA A 41 1.22 -3.11 -9.77
CA ALA A 41 1.65 -3.50 -11.10
C ALA A 41 3.13 -3.20 -11.34
N ASN A 42 3.93 -4.25 -11.49
CA ASN A 42 5.32 -4.17 -11.91
C ASN A 42 5.39 -4.17 -13.44
N LEU A 43 5.65 -3.02 -14.06
CA LEU A 43 5.70 -2.90 -15.51
C LEU A 43 6.88 -3.68 -16.14
N ARG A 44 8.05 -3.66 -15.50
CA ARG A 44 9.25 -4.34 -16.00
C ARG A 44 9.08 -5.85 -16.04
N GLN A 45 8.43 -6.42 -15.02
CA GLN A 45 8.38 -7.86 -14.79
C GLN A 45 7.00 -8.48 -15.04
N GLY A 46 5.95 -7.65 -15.09
CA GLY A 46 4.57 -8.12 -15.01
C GLY A 46 3.95 -8.59 -16.32
N THR A 47 4.53 -8.30 -17.48
CA THR A 47 4.01 -8.74 -18.79
C THR A 47 5.13 -9.02 -19.78
N ALA A 48 4.85 -9.82 -20.81
CA ALA A 48 5.82 -10.12 -21.87
C ALA A 48 6.30 -8.87 -22.62
N ASP A 49 5.42 -7.86 -22.77
CA ASP A 49 5.80 -6.59 -23.42
C ASP A 49 6.51 -5.62 -22.50
N ARG A 50 6.50 -5.88 -21.18
CA ARG A 50 7.25 -5.11 -20.17
C ARG A 50 7.00 -3.61 -20.21
N ASN A 51 5.77 -3.20 -20.53
CA ASN A 51 5.39 -1.80 -20.71
C ASN A 51 3.90 -1.53 -20.44
N LEU A 52 3.52 -0.26 -20.50
CA LEU A 52 2.15 0.20 -20.30
C LEU A 52 1.14 -0.49 -21.23
N LYS A 53 1.48 -0.70 -22.51
CA LYS A 53 0.57 -1.36 -23.47
C LYS A 53 0.35 -2.83 -23.12
N GLY A 54 1.38 -3.51 -22.62
CA GLY A 54 1.25 -4.87 -22.12
C GLY A 54 0.28 -4.98 -20.95
N LEU A 55 0.43 -4.09 -19.97
CA LEU A 55 -0.48 -4.02 -18.81
C LEU A 55 -1.88 -3.55 -19.22
N GLN A 56 -2.00 -2.59 -20.16
CA GLN A 56 -3.29 -2.09 -20.65
C GLN A 56 -4.17 -3.21 -21.22
N ARG A 57 -3.57 -4.18 -21.93
CA ARG A 57 -4.32 -5.34 -22.43
C ARG A 57 -4.84 -6.26 -21.34
N ARG A 58 -4.28 -6.18 -20.13
CA ARG A 58 -4.73 -6.96 -18.98
C ARG A 58 -5.84 -6.29 -18.18
N LEU A 59 -6.06 -4.98 -18.36
CA LEU A 59 -7.05 -4.24 -17.57
C LEU A 59 -8.46 -4.89 -17.56
N PRO A 60 -9.01 -5.39 -18.68
CA PRO A 60 -10.29 -6.10 -18.62
C PRO A 60 -10.27 -7.32 -17.69
N GLY A 61 -9.25 -8.16 -17.78
CA GLY A 61 -9.13 -9.33 -16.90
C GLY A 61 -8.89 -8.96 -15.42
N LEU A 62 -8.15 -7.88 -15.15
CA LEU A 62 -7.99 -7.37 -13.78
C LEU A 62 -9.31 -6.79 -13.25
N LYS A 63 -10.13 -6.16 -14.09
CA LYS A 63 -11.47 -5.73 -13.70
C LYS A 63 -12.40 -6.91 -13.42
N ASP A 64 -12.37 -7.94 -14.25
CA ASP A 64 -13.15 -9.18 -14.05
C ASP A 64 -12.70 -9.89 -12.75
N LEU A 65 -11.41 -9.86 -12.43
CA LEU A 65 -10.85 -10.34 -11.16
C LEU A 65 -11.41 -9.54 -9.94
N GLY A 66 -11.89 -8.32 -10.14
CA GLY A 66 -12.41 -7.45 -9.08
C GLY A 66 -11.40 -6.42 -8.57
N ILE A 67 -10.45 -5.99 -9.41
CA ILE A 67 -9.51 -4.93 -9.05
C ILE A 67 -10.14 -3.55 -9.30
N ASP A 68 -9.94 -2.62 -8.36
CA ASP A 68 -10.46 -1.26 -8.44
C ASP A 68 -9.36 -0.22 -8.63
N ILE A 69 -8.19 -0.44 -8.06
CA ILE A 69 -7.07 0.50 -8.11
C ILE A 69 -5.86 -0.20 -8.71
N ILE A 70 -5.33 0.35 -9.80
CA ILE A 70 -4.02 -0.04 -10.33
C ILE A 70 -2.97 0.91 -9.74
N TRP A 71 -2.08 0.37 -8.92
CA TRP A 71 -0.89 1.06 -8.49
C TRP A 71 0.26 0.71 -9.42
N LEU A 72 0.68 1.66 -10.25
CA LEU A 72 1.87 1.53 -11.09
C LEU A 72 3.11 1.77 -10.22
N MET A 73 4.00 0.78 -10.09
CA MET A 73 5.36 0.99 -9.57
C MET A 73 6.03 2.14 -10.34
N PRO A 74 7.14 2.76 -9.85
CA PRO A 74 7.66 3.99 -10.44
C PRO A 74 7.85 3.89 -11.94
N ILE A 75 7.25 4.82 -12.67
CA ILE A 75 7.25 4.88 -14.15
C ILE A 75 8.31 5.82 -14.70
N HIS A 76 9.06 6.48 -13.82
CA HIS A 76 10.03 7.50 -14.17
C HIS A 76 11.28 6.93 -14.86
N PRO A 77 12.00 7.73 -15.67
CA PRO A 77 13.35 7.40 -16.11
C PRO A 77 14.26 7.11 -14.93
N ILE A 78 15.08 6.09 -15.06
CA ILE A 78 15.95 5.58 -13.98
C ILE A 78 17.37 6.15 -14.14
N SER A 79 17.96 6.61 -13.03
CA SER A 79 19.34 7.10 -12.96
C SER A 79 20.35 6.09 -13.53
N GLU A 80 21.34 6.62 -14.24
CA GLU A 80 22.46 5.84 -14.78
C GLU A 80 23.71 5.95 -13.89
N VAL A 81 23.83 7.04 -13.14
CA VAL A 81 24.98 7.26 -12.24
C VAL A 81 24.84 6.42 -10.98
N ASN A 82 25.87 5.65 -10.69
CA ASN A 82 25.92 4.68 -9.58
C ASN A 82 24.82 3.59 -9.66
N ARG A 83 24.31 3.32 -10.84
CA ARG A 83 23.23 2.36 -11.09
C ARG A 83 23.59 0.99 -10.51
N LYS A 84 22.66 0.39 -9.77
CA LYS A 84 22.74 -0.98 -9.28
C LYS A 84 22.19 -1.93 -10.35
N GLY A 85 22.89 -3.05 -10.61
CA GLY A 85 22.54 -3.99 -11.68
C GLY A 85 22.56 -3.36 -13.06
N THR A 86 21.95 -4.01 -14.06
CA THR A 86 21.94 -3.55 -15.45
C THR A 86 20.87 -2.50 -15.74
N LEU A 87 19.69 -2.60 -15.09
CA LEU A 87 18.55 -1.72 -15.34
C LEU A 87 18.30 -0.70 -14.22
N GLY A 88 18.96 -0.84 -13.08
CA GLY A 88 18.83 0.08 -11.96
C GLY A 88 17.54 -0.08 -11.14
N SER A 89 17.49 0.67 -10.06
CA SER A 89 16.34 0.77 -9.19
C SER A 89 15.24 1.65 -9.79
N TYR A 90 14.01 1.18 -9.78
CA TYR A 90 12.83 2.01 -10.11
C TYR A 90 12.76 3.29 -9.26
N TYR A 91 13.33 3.24 -8.06
CA TYR A 91 13.28 4.31 -7.05
C TYR A 91 14.45 5.30 -7.19
N ALA A 92 15.40 5.09 -8.11
CA ALA A 92 16.44 6.05 -8.43
C ALA A 92 15.96 6.99 -9.57
N VAL A 93 15.03 7.89 -9.25
CA VAL A 93 14.33 8.75 -10.21
C VAL A 93 15.25 9.77 -10.86
N GLN A 94 15.37 9.70 -12.20
CA GLN A 94 16.16 10.64 -13.00
C GLN A 94 15.35 11.90 -13.39
N ASP A 95 14.05 11.73 -13.67
CA ASP A 95 13.15 12.84 -14.08
C ASP A 95 11.73 12.60 -13.52
N TYR A 96 11.29 13.48 -12.64
CA TYR A 96 9.95 13.40 -12.02
C TYR A 96 8.78 13.67 -12.98
N LYS A 97 9.01 14.20 -14.16
CA LYS A 97 7.97 14.52 -15.15
C LYS A 97 8.10 13.71 -16.44
N GLY A 98 9.03 12.75 -16.44
CA GLY A 98 9.28 11.86 -17.57
C GLY A 98 8.63 10.47 -17.35
N VAL A 99 8.19 9.84 -18.45
CA VAL A 99 7.89 8.41 -18.51
C VAL A 99 9.14 7.69 -19.01
N ASN A 100 9.53 6.61 -18.32
CA ASN A 100 10.64 5.77 -18.74
C ASN A 100 10.39 5.24 -20.16
N PRO A 101 11.30 5.47 -21.14
CA PRO A 101 11.14 5.00 -22.50
C PRO A 101 10.96 3.47 -22.63
N GLU A 102 11.45 2.69 -21.64
CA GLU A 102 11.21 1.25 -21.58
C GLU A 102 9.73 0.92 -21.34
N PHE A 103 9.01 1.77 -20.62
CA PHE A 103 7.60 1.56 -20.29
C PHE A 103 6.64 2.20 -21.28
N GLY A 104 7.10 3.15 -22.07
CA GLY A 104 6.29 3.84 -23.08
C GLY A 104 6.49 5.36 -23.09
N THR A 105 5.47 6.05 -23.56
CA THR A 105 5.43 7.50 -23.69
C THR A 105 4.38 8.10 -22.75
N MET A 106 4.38 9.42 -22.59
CA MET A 106 3.30 10.15 -21.91
C MET A 106 1.92 9.86 -22.51
N GLU A 107 1.82 9.74 -23.84
CA GLU A 107 0.55 9.44 -24.49
C GLU A 107 0.09 7.99 -24.20
N ASP A 108 1.03 7.04 -24.12
CA ASP A 108 0.71 5.67 -23.70
C ASP A 108 0.19 5.63 -22.27
N LEU A 109 0.74 6.44 -21.35
CA LEU A 109 0.22 6.57 -19.99
C LEU A 109 -1.18 7.19 -19.98
N LYS A 110 -1.40 8.28 -20.72
CA LYS A 110 -2.72 8.93 -20.83
C LYS A 110 -3.77 7.97 -21.39
N GLU A 111 -3.41 7.16 -22.36
CA GLU A 111 -4.29 6.14 -22.93
C GLU A 111 -4.57 5.02 -21.93
N PHE A 112 -3.56 4.57 -21.19
CA PHE A 112 -3.71 3.59 -20.11
C PHE A 112 -4.71 4.07 -19.05
N VAL A 113 -4.54 5.31 -18.55
CA VAL A 113 -5.44 5.90 -17.55
C VAL A 113 -6.87 6.02 -18.08
N ARG A 114 -7.05 6.53 -19.32
CA ARG A 114 -8.37 6.60 -19.96
C ARG A 114 -9.04 5.23 -20.08
N THR A 115 -8.25 4.20 -20.43
CA THR A 115 -8.76 2.81 -20.53
C THR A 115 -9.17 2.29 -19.16
N ALA A 116 -8.36 2.47 -18.12
CA ALA A 116 -8.68 2.08 -16.75
C ALA A 116 -9.98 2.78 -16.28
N HIS A 117 -10.07 4.10 -16.48
CA HIS A 117 -11.26 4.88 -16.13
C HIS A 117 -12.53 4.40 -16.88
N SER A 118 -12.41 4.02 -18.16
CA SER A 118 -13.53 3.49 -18.93
C SER A 118 -14.07 2.16 -18.39
N LEU A 119 -13.22 1.41 -17.67
CA LEU A 119 -13.57 0.18 -16.96
C LEU A 119 -14.01 0.42 -15.51
N GLY A 120 -14.08 1.69 -15.06
CA GLY A 120 -14.41 2.05 -13.69
C GLY A 120 -13.27 1.82 -12.69
N MET A 121 -12.04 1.62 -13.17
CA MET A 121 -10.85 1.45 -12.34
C MET A 121 -10.15 2.78 -12.12
N LYS A 122 -9.37 2.87 -11.05
CA LYS A 122 -8.53 4.00 -10.67
C LYS A 122 -7.05 3.70 -10.92
N VAL A 123 -6.26 4.75 -11.16
CA VAL A 123 -4.82 4.61 -11.36
C VAL A 123 -4.07 5.52 -10.40
N ILE A 124 -3.17 4.94 -9.61
CA ILE A 124 -2.24 5.69 -8.78
C ILE A 124 -0.80 5.43 -9.21
N LEU A 125 0.05 6.43 -9.05
CA LEU A 125 1.49 6.32 -9.32
C LEU A 125 2.26 6.12 -8.02
N ASP A 126 3.39 5.43 -8.13
CA ASP A 126 4.40 5.39 -7.08
C ASP A 126 5.29 6.63 -7.19
N GLU A 127 5.38 7.43 -6.14
CA GLU A 127 6.15 8.66 -6.15
C GLU A 127 7.23 8.67 -5.07
N VAL A 128 8.46 8.94 -5.49
CA VAL A 128 9.65 8.89 -4.65
C VAL A 128 10.00 10.28 -4.15
N CYS A 129 9.35 10.72 -3.06
CA CYS A 129 9.55 12.08 -2.54
C CYS A 129 10.77 12.24 -1.63
N ASN A 130 11.36 11.16 -1.11
CA ASN A 130 12.46 11.22 -0.14
C ASN A 130 13.83 11.51 -0.79
N HIS A 131 14.05 11.09 -2.03
CA HIS A 131 15.34 11.13 -2.71
C HIS A 131 15.17 11.14 -4.23
N THR A 132 16.26 11.42 -4.95
CA THR A 132 16.33 11.29 -6.41
C THR A 132 17.46 10.34 -6.80
N GLY A 133 17.50 9.92 -8.06
CA GLY A 133 18.71 9.32 -8.62
C GLY A 133 19.86 10.34 -8.68
N CYS A 134 21.11 9.85 -8.74
CA CYS A 134 22.31 10.68 -8.67
C CYS A 134 22.52 11.62 -9.88
N ASP A 135 21.85 11.38 -10.99
CA ASP A 135 21.89 12.21 -12.20
C ASP A 135 20.58 12.94 -12.51
N ASN A 136 19.65 13.00 -11.55
CA ASN A 136 18.47 13.84 -11.68
C ASN A 136 18.89 15.28 -12.01
N ALA A 137 18.14 15.94 -12.91
CA ALA A 137 18.45 17.29 -13.36
C ALA A 137 18.61 18.29 -12.21
N TRP A 138 17.88 18.11 -11.12
CA TRP A 138 17.95 18.96 -9.93
C TRP A 138 19.32 18.93 -9.25
N VAL A 139 20.06 17.82 -9.34
CA VAL A 139 21.41 17.71 -8.76
C VAL A 139 22.35 18.80 -9.26
N LYS A 140 22.25 19.16 -10.55
CA LYS A 140 23.07 20.21 -11.19
C LYS A 140 22.42 21.58 -11.13
N GLN A 141 21.09 21.62 -11.32
CA GLN A 141 20.34 22.88 -11.44
C GLN A 141 20.08 23.52 -10.07
N TYR A 142 19.82 22.69 -9.05
CA TYR A 142 19.38 23.10 -7.72
C TYR A 142 20.09 22.29 -6.61
N PRO A 143 21.43 22.40 -6.49
CA PRO A 143 22.20 21.59 -5.54
C PRO A 143 21.81 21.81 -4.06
N ASP A 144 21.07 22.88 -3.77
CA ASP A 144 20.57 23.18 -2.43
C ASP A 144 19.20 22.52 -2.14
N PHE A 145 18.66 21.74 -3.08
CA PHE A 145 17.53 20.84 -2.82
C PHE A 145 17.94 19.59 -2.04
N TYR A 146 19.24 19.34 -1.90
CA TYR A 146 19.75 18.08 -1.37
C TYR A 146 20.41 18.26 0.00
N ALA A 147 20.17 17.27 0.86
CA ALA A 147 20.87 17.15 2.13
C ALA A 147 22.37 16.92 1.90
N LYS A 148 23.20 17.54 2.75
CA LYS A 148 24.65 17.47 2.68
C LYS A 148 25.21 17.00 4.01
N ASP A 149 26.28 16.22 3.94
CA ASP A 149 27.05 15.82 5.11
C ASP A 149 27.90 16.98 5.68
N ASN A 150 28.66 16.70 6.73
CA ASN A 150 29.53 17.70 7.38
C ASN A 150 30.66 18.20 6.47
N GLU A 151 30.96 17.51 5.35
CA GLU A 151 31.94 17.92 4.34
C GLU A 151 31.28 18.68 3.17
N GLY A 152 29.97 18.88 3.21
CA GLY A 152 29.18 19.54 2.18
C GLY A 152 28.86 18.68 0.96
N LYS A 153 29.00 17.34 1.07
CA LYS A 153 28.69 16.38 0.00
C LYS A 153 27.27 15.88 0.13
N MET A 154 26.57 15.76 -1.00
CA MET A 154 25.30 15.06 -1.07
C MET A 154 25.48 13.58 -0.74
N TYR A 155 24.49 12.97 -0.09
CA TYR A 155 24.52 11.56 0.29
C TYR A 155 23.16 10.90 0.04
N GLY A 156 23.16 9.57 -0.16
CA GLY A 156 21.95 8.76 -0.24
C GLY A 156 21.37 8.46 1.13
N PRO A 157 20.05 8.35 1.27
CA PRO A 157 19.46 7.83 2.49
C PRO A 157 19.87 6.37 2.68
N PHE A 158 20.05 5.94 3.94
CA PHE A 158 20.45 4.58 4.27
C PHE A 158 21.74 4.14 3.54
N ASP A 159 21.75 2.97 2.92
CA ASP A 159 22.83 2.42 2.09
C ASP A 159 22.55 2.54 0.57
N TRP A 160 21.62 3.41 0.16
CA TRP A 160 21.20 3.57 -1.23
C TRP A 160 22.14 4.52 -1.99
N THR A 161 23.30 3.97 -2.40
CA THR A 161 24.39 4.72 -3.02
C THR A 161 24.11 5.27 -4.42
N ASP A 162 23.03 4.83 -5.04
CA ASP A 162 22.52 5.25 -6.34
C ASP A 162 21.55 6.44 -6.26
N THR A 163 21.37 7.02 -5.06
CA THR A 163 20.42 8.11 -4.79
C THR A 163 21.03 9.27 -4.00
N TYR A 164 20.36 10.42 -3.99
CA TYR A 164 20.65 11.56 -3.13
C TYR A 164 19.40 12.02 -2.38
N LYS A 165 19.52 12.19 -1.05
CA LYS A 165 18.42 12.61 -0.15
C LYS A 165 18.06 14.07 -0.40
N LEU A 166 16.74 14.35 -0.50
CA LEU A 166 16.20 15.71 -0.59
C LEU A 166 16.17 16.41 0.78
N ASP A 167 16.36 17.73 0.79
CA ASP A 167 16.26 18.57 1.98
C ASP A 167 14.99 19.44 1.94
N TYR A 168 14.02 19.06 2.72
CA TYR A 168 12.74 19.77 2.86
C TYR A 168 12.78 20.98 3.81
N ASN A 169 13.94 21.31 4.41
CA ASN A 169 14.14 22.59 5.07
C ASN A 169 14.25 23.73 4.03
N ASN A 170 14.55 23.41 2.79
CA ASN A 170 14.53 24.36 1.69
C ASN A 170 13.09 24.48 1.11
N PRO A 171 12.43 25.67 1.23
CA PRO A 171 11.08 25.84 0.71
C PRO A 171 10.97 25.61 -0.81
N ALA A 172 12.04 25.85 -1.57
CA ALA A 172 12.04 25.61 -3.01
C ALA A 172 11.99 24.10 -3.34
N THR A 173 12.53 23.22 -2.50
CA THR A 173 12.37 21.78 -2.62
C THR A 173 10.91 21.37 -2.41
N VAL A 174 10.26 21.96 -1.38
CA VAL A 174 8.82 21.74 -1.09
C VAL A 174 7.96 22.10 -2.29
N GLU A 175 8.18 23.28 -2.88
CA GLU A 175 7.44 23.74 -4.05
C GLU A 175 7.69 22.87 -5.28
N ALA A 176 8.95 22.55 -5.58
CA ALA A 176 9.33 21.77 -6.75
C ALA A 176 8.72 20.35 -6.71
N MET A 177 8.74 19.67 -5.54
CA MET A 177 8.14 18.36 -5.38
C MET A 177 6.61 18.43 -5.44
N THR A 178 5.99 19.47 -4.84
CA THR A 178 4.53 19.67 -4.94
C THR A 178 4.10 19.91 -6.40
N GLU A 179 4.93 20.61 -7.19
CA GLU A 179 4.69 20.80 -8.62
C GLU A 179 4.84 19.48 -9.40
N ALA A 180 5.83 18.65 -9.07
CA ALA A 180 6.02 17.34 -9.68
C ALA A 180 4.80 16.45 -9.43
N LEU A 181 4.31 16.36 -8.20
CA LEU A 181 3.07 15.66 -7.87
C LEU A 181 1.86 16.25 -8.63
N SER A 182 1.72 17.59 -8.66
CA SER A 182 0.61 18.24 -9.36
C SER A 182 0.61 18.01 -10.87
N PHE A 183 1.78 17.77 -11.45
CA PHE A 183 1.96 17.54 -12.89
C PHE A 183 1.20 16.29 -13.37
N TRP A 184 1.36 15.16 -12.71
CA TRP A 184 0.74 13.91 -13.12
C TRP A 184 -0.79 13.92 -13.01
N ILE A 185 -1.34 14.60 -11.99
CA ILE A 185 -2.78 14.77 -11.85
C ILE A 185 -3.33 15.60 -13.04
N LYS A 186 -2.64 16.66 -13.42
CA LYS A 186 -3.07 17.56 -14.51
C LYS A 186 -2.88 16.95 -15.88
N GLU A 187 -1.74 16.29 -16.12
CA GLU A 187 -1.36 15.81 -17.45
C GLU A 187 -1.93 14.44 -17.76
N ALA A 188 -1.95 13.53 -16.80
CA ALA A 188 -2.34 12.15 -17.01
C ALA A 188 -3.68 11.77 -16.34
N ASP A 189 -4.31 12.68 -15.60
CA ASP A 189 -5.58 12.47 -14.88
C ASP A 189 -5.54 11.28 -13.90
N ILE A 190 -4.39 11.03 -13.29
CA ILE A 190 -4.26 9.95 -12.29
C ILE A 190 -5.11 10.23 -11.05
N ASP A 191 -5.41 9.19 -10.25
CA ASP A 191 -6.32 9.26 -9.12
C ASP A 191 -5.61 9.31 -7.76
N GLY A 192 -4.28 9.37 -7.74
CA GLY A 192 -3.53 9.47 -6.50
C GLY A 192 -2.13 8.90 -6.56
N TYR A 193 -1.57 8.64 -5.37
CA TYR A 193 -0.20 8.20 -5.21
C TYR A 193 -0.04 7.15 -4.12
N ARG A 194 0.89 6.22 -4.32
CA ARG A 194 1.65 5.58 -3.26
C ARG A 194 2.95 6.37 -3.09
N CYS A 195 3.23 6.83 -1.89
CA CYS A 195 4.42 7.63 -1.60
C CYS A 195 5.48 6.77 -0.93
N ASP A 196 6.60 6.59 -1.65
CA ASP A 196 7.76 5.82 -1.23
C ASP A 196 8.38 6.39 0.05
N VAL A 197 8.70 5.51 1.01
CA VAL A 197 9.24 5.85 2.34
C VAL A 197 8.68 7.15 2.92
N ALA A 198 7.37 7.33 2.83
CA ALA A 198 6.67 8.55 3.23
C ALA A 198 6.97 8.99 4.68
N GLY A 199 7.30 8.01 5.53
CA GLY A 199 7.71 8.25 6.90
C GLY A 199 9.06 8.95 7.09
N GLU A 200 9.90 9.00 6.06
CA GLU A 200 11.20 9.67 6.05
C GLU A 200 11.14 11.09 5.46
N VAL A 201 10.01 11.46 4.89
CA VAL A 201 9.70 12.81 4.43
C VAL A 201 8.99 13.56 5.56
N PRO A 202 9.35 14.83 5.86
CA PRO A 202 8.72 15.58 6.95
C PRO A 202 7.20 15.67 6.80
N THR A 203 6.45 15.41 7.86
CA THR A 203 4.98 15.50 7.89
C THR A 203 4.47 16.86 7.39
N ALA A 204 5.19 17.94 7.72
CA ALA A 204 4.87 19.29 7.26
C ALA A 204 4.85 19.43 5.72
N PHE A 205 5.67 18.65 4.99
CA PHE A 205 5.57 18.60 3.51
C PHE A 205 4.24 18.01 3.07
N TRP A 206 3.81 16.91 3.66
CA TRP A 206 2.54 16.26 3.32
C TRP A 206 1.33 17.15 3.65
N GLU A 207 1.37 17.82 4.81
CA GLU A 207 0.37 18.82 5.21
C GLU A 207 0.30 20.01 4.24
N TYR A 208 1.42 20.36 3.62
CA TYR A 208 1.49 21.39 2.59
C TYR A 208 1.00 20.91 1.22
N ALA A 209 1.48 19.74 0.77
CA ALA A 209 1.27 19.26 -0.59
C ALA A 209 -0.13 18.67 -0.81
N ILE A 210 -0.58 17.76 0.08
CA ILE A 210 -1.82 16.99 -0.13
C ILE A 210 -3.07 17.87 -0.29
N PRO A 211 -3.30 18.92 0.51
CA PRO A 211 -4.43 19.83 0.27
C PRO A 211 -4.38 20.53 -1.09
N ARG A 212 -3.18 20.81 -1.61
CA ARG A 212 -2.99 21.42 -2.95
C ARG A 212 -3.29 20.45 -4.07
N LEU A 213 -2.92 19.18 -3.91
CA LEU A 213 -3.30 18.11 -4.84
C LEU A 213 -4.81 17.93 -4.87
N ASN A 214 -5.46 17.84 -3.71
CA ASN A 214 -6.90 17.72 -3.57
C ASN A 214 -7.68 18.94 -4.14
N ALA A 215 -7.07 20.11 -4.20
CA ALA A 215 -7.65 21.28 -4.85
C ALA A 215 -7.70 21.17 -6.38
N ILE A 216 -6.87 20.30 -6.99
CA ILE A 216 -6.93 19.99 -8.43
C ILE A 216 -8.01 18.94 -8.68
N LYS A 217 -7.96 17.83 -7.93
CA LYS A 217 -8.86 16.69 -8.01
C LYS A 217 -8.75 15.92 -6.68
N PRO A 218 -9.83 15.41 -6.08
CA PRO A 218 -9.73 14.50 -4.94
C PRO A 218 -8.86 13.30 -5.28
N VAL A 219 -7.77 13.08 -4.54
CA VAL A 219 -6.80 12.02 -4.79
C VAL A 219 -6.71 11.05 -3.62
N PHE A 220 -6.44 9.79 -3.91
CA PHE A 220 -6.10 8.78 -2.92
C PHE A 220 -4.60 8.81 -2.64
N MET A 221 -4.25 8.93 -1.35
CA MET A 221 -2.86 9.02 -0.88
C MET A 221 -2.55 7.84 0.03
N LEU A 222 -1.65 6.98 -0.41
CA LEU A 222 -1.15 5.82 0.33
C LEU A 222 0.29 6.07 0.78
N ALA A 223 0.53 6.08 2.10
CA ALA A 223 1.86 6.25 2.66
C ALA A 223 2.55 4.90 2.84
N GLU A 224 3.76 4.73 2.29
CA GLU A 224 4.63 3.66 2.76
C GLU A 224 5.24 4.05 4.10
N ALA A 225 4.53 3.73 5.14
CA ALA A 225 4.90 3.98 6.53
C ALA A 225 3.91 3.24 7.45
N SER A 226 4.23 3.21 8.75
CA SER A 226 3.31 2.86 9.83
C SER A 226 3.47 3.92 10.92
N LYS A 227 2.98 5.14 10.63
CA LYS A 227 3.11 6.31 11.51
C LYS A 227 1.75 7.00 11.67
N PRO A 228 1.15 7.01 12.88
CA PRO A 228 -0.19 7.56 13.11
C PRO A 228 -0.38 9.00 12.62
N GLU A 229 0.64 9.85 12.79
CA GLU A 229 0.57 11.25 12.39
C GLU A 229 0.37 11.48 10.89
N LEU A 230 0.83 10.56 10.03
CA LEU A 230 0.62 10.67 8.59
C LEU A 230 -0.84 10.50 8.21
N LEU A 231 -1.60 9.71 8.95
CA LEU A 231 -3.02 9.47 8.66
C LEU A 231 -3.95 10.65 9.00
N ASN A 232 -3.39 11.76 9.48
CA ASN A 232 -4.10 13.05 9.51
C ASN A 232 -4.27 13.65 8.09
N THR A 233 -3.41 13.28 7.15
CA THR A 233 -3.42 13.78 5.75
C THR A 233 -3.56 12.68 4.72
N PHE A 234 -2.84 11.57 4.85
CA PHE A 234 -2.96 10.41 3.98
C PHE A 234 -4.28 9.65 4.20
N ASN A 235 -4.79 9.01 3.17
CA ASN A 235 -5.98 8.16 3.26
C ASN A 235 -5.67 6.81 3.87
N ALA A 236 -4.51 6.23 3.53
CA ALA A 236 -4.08 4.94 4.02
C ALA A 236 -2.57 4.91 4.26
N ASP A 237 -2.12 3.97 5.09
CA ASP A 237 -0.72 3.59 5.25
C ASP A 237 -0.57 2.06 5.11
N TYR A 238 0.66 1.57 5.26
CA TYR A 238 0.96 0.15 5.19
C TYR A 238 0.69 -0.57 6.51
N ALA A 239 0.11 -1.76 6.45
CA ALA A 239 -0.03 -2.66 7.58
C ALA A 239 1.29 -3.44 7.86
N TRP A 240 2.45 -2.75 7.89
CA TRP A 240 3.75 -3.39 8.16
C TRP A 240 3.77 -4.21 9.44
N PRO A 241 3.23 -3.72 10.59
CA PRO A 241 3.19 -4.54 11.81
C PRO A 241 2.35 -5.81 11.65
N MET A 242 1.25 -5.79 10.89
CA MET A 242 0.42 -6.97 10.63
C MET A 242 1.16 -7.97 9.74
N LYS A 243 1.85 -7.51 8.69
CA LYS A 243 2.69 -8.33 7.82
C LYS A 243 3.81 -9.02 8.62
N ASP A 244 4.46 -8.29 9.52
CA ASP A 244 5.50 -8.85 10.39
C ASP A 244 4.92 -9.92 11.31
N LEU A 245 3.76 -9.66 11.90
CA LEU A 245 3.06 -10.63 12.75
C LEU A 245 2.64 -11.89 11.97
N PHE A 246 2.16 -11.76 10.74
CA PHE A 246 1.88 -12.92 9.88
C PHE A 246 3.14 -13.76 9.64
N ASN A 247 4.28 -13.12 9.35
CA ASN A 247 5.56 -13.81 9.22
C ASN A 247 6.00 -14.50 10.52
N ASP A 248 5.80 -13.87 11.68
CA ASP A 248 6.13 -14.43 12.99
C ASP A 248 5.24 -15.64 13.34
N ILE A 249 3.94 -15.58 13.04
CA ILE A 249 3.02 -16.69 13.21
C ILE A 249 3.44 -17.87 12.31
N ALA A 250 3.69 -17.61 11.03
CA ALA A 250 4.13 -18.63 10.08
C ALA A 250 5.46 -19.28 10.50
N ALA A 251 6.40 -18.49 11.02
CA ALA A 251 7.67 -18.97 11.55
C ALA A 251 7.47 -19.79 12.83
N SER A 252 6.57 -19.38 13.73
CA SER A 252 6.22 -20.11 14.97
C SER A 252 5.64 -21.50 14.68
N GLN A 253 4.94 -21.64 13.55
CA GLN A 253 4.38 -22.90 13.06
C GLN A 253 5.36 -23.69 12.17
N GLY A 254 6.58 -23.19 11.96
CA GLY A 254 7.62 -23.88 11.18
C GLY A 254 7.39 -23.90 9.67
N VAL A 255 6.48 -23.09 9.13
CA VAL A 255 6.16 -23.06 7.68
C VAL A 255 6.85 -21.92 6.91
N ASN A 256 7.42 -20.93 7.61
CA ASN A 256 8.19 -19.87 6.97
C ASN A 256 9.59 -20.37 6.58
N LYS A 257 9.70 -20.96 5.39
CA LYS A 257 10.94 -21.54 4.88
C LYS A 257 12.02 -20.48 4.67
N TYR A 258 11.64 -19.30 4.15
CA TYR A 258 12.59 -18.22 3.95
C TYR A 258 13.29 -17.80 5.25
N ALA A 259 12.52 -17.61 6.33
CA ALA A 259 13.10 -17.26 7.63
C ALA A 259 14.00 -18.38 8.18
N ILE A 260 13.62 -19.65 8.01
CA ILE A 260 14.41 -20.81 8.45
C ILE A 260 15.73 -20.91 7.69
N GLU A 261 15.70 -20.84 6.36
CA GLU A 261 16.86 -20.97 5.49
C GLU A 261 17.85 -19.82 5.68
N ASN A 262 17.33 -18.60 5.83
CA ASN A 262 18.13 -17.39 6.04
C ASN A 262 18.45 -17.12 7.51
N LYS A 263 18.09 -18.02 8.43
CA LYS A 263 18.32 -17.91 9.88
C LYS A 263 17.81 -16.58 10.46
N GLN A 264 16.71 -16.09 9.92
CA GLN A 264 16.09 -14.87 10.43
C GLN A 264 15.55 -15.10 11.84
N LYS A 265 15.83 -14.16 12.73
CA LYS A 265 15.26 -14.18 14.07
C LYS A 265 13.81 -13.68 13.99
N ARG A 266 12.84 -14.54 14.32
CA ARG A 266 11.43 -14.21 14.40
C ARG A 266 10.91 -14.35 15.84
N SER A 267 9.91 -13.53 16.18
CA SER A 267 9.26 -13.61 17.49
C SER A 267 8.32 -14.81 17.53
N ARG A 268 8.08 -15.37 18.73
CA ARG A 268 7.01 -16.34 18.90
C ARG A 268 5.68 -15.61 18.88
N ALA A 269 4.77 -16.05 18.02
CA ALA A 269 3.45 -15.46 17.85
C ALA A 269 2.38 -16.51 17.54
N ALA A 270 1.14 -16.18 17.85
CA ALA A 270 -0.06 -16.99 17.63
C ALA A 270 -1.21 -16.09 17.11
N ALA A 271 -2.33 -16.71 16.73
CA ALA A 271 -3.48 -15.98 16.19
C ALA A 271 -4.03 -14.90 17.13
N ILE A 272 -3.96 -15.11 18.43
CA ILE A 272 -4.45 -14.14 19.43
C ILE A 272 -3.67 -12.81 19.41
N ASP A 273 -2.41 -12.81 19.00
CA ASP A 273 -1.59 -11.62 18.94
C ASP A 273 -2.08 -10.62 17.87
N ILE A 274 -2.86 -11.09 16.88
CA ILE A 274 -3.54 -10.23 15.90
C ILE A 274 -4.53 -9.31 16.61
N VAL A 275 -5.25 -9.82 17.58
CA VAL A 275 -6.24 -9.03 18.35
C VAL A 275 -5.56 -7.93 19.17
N GLU A 276 -4.43 -8.26 19.80
CA GLU A 276 -3.65 -7.31 20.58
C GLU A 276 -3.06 -6.20 19.69
N LEU A 277 -2.57 -6.56 18.50
CA LEU A 277 -2.09 -5.58 17.53
C LEU A 277 -3.20 -4.64 17.07
N LEU A 278 -4.39 -5.18 16.73
CA LEU A 278 -5.53 -4.37 16.30
C LEU A 278 -6.03 -3.42 17.41
N LYS A 279 -6.06 -3.88 18.66
CA LYS A 279 -6.38 -3.01 19.82
C LYS A 279 -5.40 -1.86 19.94
N LYS A 280 -4.10 -2.17 19.86
CA LYS A 280 -3.05 -1.15 19.91
C LYS A 280 -3.19 -0.14 18.78
N GLN A 281 -3.44 -0.59 17.55
CA GLN A 281 -3.68 0.31 16.41
C GLN A 281 -4.90 1.21 16.63
N ALA A 282 -6.00 0.66 17.16
CA ALA A 282 -7.20 1.45 17.46
C ALA A 282 -6.97 2.54 18.53
N GLU A 283 -6.01 2.33 19.44
CA GLU A 283 -5.62 3.33 20.45
C GLU A 283 -4.67 4.40 19.91
N GLU A 284 -3.76 4.02 18.99
CA GLU A 284 -2.67 4.88 18.52
C GLU A 284 -3.05 5.71 17.28
N TYR A 285 -3.93 5.20 16.43
CA TYR A 285 -4.24 5.80 15.14
C TYR A 285 -5.54 6.62 15.17
N PRO A 286 -5.66 7.67 14.34
CA PRO A 286 -6.91 8.41 14.20
C PRO A 286 -8.08 7.50 13.81
N ALA A 287 -9.28 7.83 14.27
CA ALA A 287 -10.49 7.11 13.88
C ALA A 287 -10.69 7.14 12.35
N GLY A 288 -11.08 6.00 11.76
CA GLY A 288 -11.22 5.84 10.32
C GLY A 288 -9.90 5.73 9.56
N SER A 289 -8.78 5.45 10.24
CA SER A 289 -7.52 5.11 9.60
C SER A 289 -7.66 3.82 8.79
N ILE A 290 -7.05 3.80 7.61
CA ILE A 290 -7.03 2.63 6.72
C ILE A 290 -5.59 2.11 6.66
N HIS A 291 -5.42 0.81 6.92
CA HIS A 291 -4.16 0.11 6.74
C HIS A 291 -4.23 -0.78 5.51
N MET A 292 -3.27 -0.70 4.60
CA MET A 292 -3.18 -1.58 3.45
C MET A 292 -2.62 -2.94 3.87
N ASN A 293 -3.48 -3.95 3.88
CA ASN A 293 -3.14 -5.33 4.19
C ASN A 293 -2.60 -6.07 2.97
N MET A 294 -1.59 -6.90 3.16
CA MET A 294 -0.96 -7.66 2.07
C MET A 294 -0.31 -8.94 2.58
N VAL A 295 -0.16 -9.91 1.71
CA VAL A 295 0.68 -11.10 1.94
C VAL A 295 2.01 -10.98 1.20
N THR A 296 2.10 -10.17 0.15
CA THR A 296 3.33 -9.87 -0.59
C THR A 296 3.24 -8.50 -1.26
N ASN A 297 4.37 -7.91 -1.66
CA ASN A 297 4.54 -6.74 -2.50
C ASN A 297 5.89 -6.86 -3.25
N HIS A 298 6.28 -5.83 -3.99
CA HIS A 298 7.56 -5.83 -4.73
C HIS A 298 8.79 -6.02 -3.84
N ASP A 299 8.80 -5.42 -2.64
CA ASP A 299 9.92 -5.56 -1.69
C ASP A 299 9.98 -6.96 -1.10
N LEU A 300 8.86 -7.42 -0.54
CA LEU A 300 8.80 -8.75 0.07
C LEU A 300 9.16 -9.84 -0.92
N ASN A 301 8.63 -9.75 -2.15
CA ASN A 301 8.90 -10.71 -3.20
C ASN A 301 10.39 -10.76 -3.54
N SER A 302 11.04 -9.61 -3.71
CA SER A 302 12.44 -9.54 -4.13
C SER A 302 13.44 -9.74 -2.99
N TRP A 303 13.09 -9.40 -1.73
CA TRP A 303 14.05 -9.34 -0.62
C TRP A 303 13.75 -10.27 0.56
N GLU A 304 12.50 -10.76 0.71
CA GLU A 304 12.10 -11.63 1.80
C GLU A 304 11.55 -13.00 1.32
N GLY A 305 11.69 -13.30 0.02
CA GLY A 305 11.16 -14.52 -0.60
C GLY A 305 9.69 -14.40 -0.99
N THR A 306 9.22 -15.38 -1.76
CA THR A 306 7.83 -15.41 -2.23
C THR A 306 6.86 -15.64 -1.07
N GLU A 307 5.58 -15.31 -1.25
CA GLU A 307 4.53 -15.61 -0.27
C GLU A 307 4.41 -17.12 0.00
N PHE A 308 4.75 -17.97 -0.96
CA PHE A 308 4.78 -19.43 -0.79
C PHE A 308 5.92 -19.87 0.13
N GLU A 309 7.09 -19.25 0.04
CA GLU A 309 8.23 -19.51 0.92
C GLU A 309 7.98 -18.99 2.34
N ARG A 310 7.29 -17.85 2.47
CA ARG A 310 6.99 -17.24 3.77
C ARG A 310 5.82 -17.92 4.50
N TYR A 311 4.78 -18.30 3.81
CA TYR A 311 3.54 -18.78 4.45
C TYR A 311 3.26 -20.26 4.19
N GLY A 312 3.89 -20.89 3.20
CA GLY A 312 3.70 -22.30 2.89
C GLY A 312 2.22 -22.67 2.74
N ARG A 313 1.78 -23.70 3.47
CA ARG A 313 0.38 -24.16 3.48
C ARG A 313 -0.59 -23.14 4.09
N GLY A 314 -0.10 -22.20 4.87
CA GLY A 314 -0.91 -21.16 5.52
C GLY A 314 -1.27 -19.98 4.63
N LEU A 315 -0.74 -19.89 3.39
CA LEU A 315 -0.96 -18.75 2.51
C LEU A 315 -2.44 -18.37 2.35
N GLY A 316 -3.32 -19.35 2.15
CA GLY A 316 -4.76 -19.11 2.02
C GLY A 316 -5.39 -18.49 3.27
N ALA A 317 -4.99 -18.91 4.47
CA ALA A 317 -5.47 -18.37 5.73
C ALA A 317 -5.02 -16.89 5.91
N PHE A 318 -3.75 -16.57 5.63
CA PHE A 318 -3.25 -15.20 5.70
C PHE A 318 -3.85 -14.30 4.62
N ALA A 319 -4.08 -14.84 3.41
CA ALA A 319 -4.79 -14.10 2.36
C ALA A 319 -6.23 -13.77 2.79
N VAL A 320 -6.98 -14.71 3.36
CA VAL A 320 -8.33 -14.43 3.92
C VAL A 320 -8.26 -13.32 4.97
N LEU A 321 -7.30 -13.35 5.87
CA LEU A 321 -7.14 -12.32 6.89
C LEU A 321 -6.81 -10.96 6.29
N SER A 322 -6.00 -10.88 5.23
CA SER A 322 -5.69 -9.61 4.57
C SER A 322 -6.93 -8.94 3.96
N TYR A 323 -7.99 -9.70 3.65
CA TYR A 323 -9.26 -9.19 3.13
C TYR A 323 -10.32 -8.93 4.20
N THR A 324 -10.28 -9.65 5.31
CA THR A 324 -11.36 -9.65 6.30
C THR A 324 -11.04 -8.88 7.57
N LEU A 325 -9.77 -8.69 7.91
CA LEU A 325 -9.35 -7.77 8.97
C LEU A 325 -9.61 -6.30 8.56
N PRO A 326 -9.69 -5.36 9.53
CA PRO A 326 -9.76 -3.93 9.23
C PRO A 326 -8.67 -3.50 8.24
N GLY A 327 -9.06 -2.73 7.20
CA GLY A 327 -8.13 -2.21 6.21
C GLY A 327 -8.51 -2.49 4.76
N MET A 328 -7.56 -2.25 3.86
CA MET A 328 -7.70 -2.35 2.41
C MET A 328 -6.75 -3.44 1.88
N PRO A 329 -7.25 -4.46 1.15
CA PRO A 329 -6.39 -5.51 0.61
C PRO A 329 -5.61 -5.03 -0.60
N MET A 330 -4.39 -5.55 -0.76
CA MET A 330 -3.54 -5.33 -1.93
C MET A 330 -3.03 -6.67 -2.46
N MET A 331 -3.00 -6.79 -3.78
CA MET A 331 -2.41 -7.90 -4.53
C MET A 331 -1.21 -7.41 -5.33
N TYR A 332 -0.15 -8.20 -5.38
CA TYR A 332 1.02 -7.93 -6.21
C TYR A 332 0.98 -8.70 -7.52
N THR A 333 1.65 -8.17 -8.54
CA THR A 333 1.83 -8.76 -9.88
C THR A 333 2.10 -10.27 -9.84
N GLY A 334 1.22 -11.05 -10.46
CA GLY A 334 1.32 -12.52 -10.54
C GLY A 334 0.70 -13.29 -9.39
N GLN A 335 0.35 -12.64 -8.29
CA GLN A 335 -0.28 -13.27 -7.13
C GLN A 335 -1.60 -13.95 -7.51
N GLU A 336 -2.37 -13.36 -8.42
CA GLU A 336 -3.65 -13.88 -8.91
C GLU A 336 -3.57 -15.23 -9.64
N VAL A 337 -2.39 -15.59 -10.11
CA VAL A 337 -2.13 -16.88 -10.77
C VAL A 337 -1.21 -17.80 -9.97
N GLY A 338 -0.87 -17.40 -8.74
CA GLY A 338 0.02 -18.16 -7.87
C GLY A 338 1.46 -18.23 -8.38
N PHE A 339 1.96 -17.12 -8.91
CA PHE A 339 3.31 -17.02 -9.46
C PHE A 339 4.35 -17.11 -8.35
N ASN A 340 4.99 -18.26 -8.22
CA ASN A 340 5.97 -18.55 -7.18
C ASN A 340 7.40 -18.31 -7.68
N HIS A 341 7.78 -17.04 -7.88
CA HIS A 341 9.10 -16.62 -8.28
C HIS A 341 9.45 -15.26 -7.68
N ALA A 342 10.65 -15.13 -7.11
CA ALA A 342 11.16 -13.86 -6.61
C ALA A 342 11.80 -13.09 -7.76
N PHE A 343 11.26 -11.92 -8.11
CA PHE A 343 11.77 -11.13 -9.22
C PHE A 343 13.15 -10.53 -8.94
N GLU A 344 13.99 -10.54 -9.95
CA GLU A 344 15.27 -9.83 -9.99
C GLU A 344 15.04 -8.30 -10.00
N PHE A 345 15.26 -7.63 -8.86
CA PHE A 345 14.86 -6.23 -8.69
C PHE A 345 15.58 -5.26 -9.65
N PHE A 346 16.89 -5.43 -9.87
CA PHE A 346 17.71 -4.52 -10.68
C PHE A 346 17.93 -4.99 -12.11
N GLU A 347 17.36 -6.13 -12.48
CA GLU A 347 17.59 -6.81 -13.75
C GLU A 347 16.29 -7.03 -14.51
N LEU A 348 16.42 -7.48 -15.74
CA LEU A 348 15.31 -8.00 -16.51
C LEU A 348 15.14 -9.48 -16.18
N ASP A 349 14.12 -9.81 -15.41
CA ASP A 349 13.87 -11.19 -15.04
C ASP A 349 13.44 -12.00 -16.28
N PRO A 350 14.09 -13.16 -16.55
CA PRO A 350 13.71 -14.01 -17.67
C PRO A 350 12.38 -14.75 -17.44
N VAL A 351 11.95 -14.90 -16.17
CA VAL A 351 10.75 -15.64 -15.78
C VAL A 351 9.61 -14.67 -15.54
N GLN A 352 8.45 -14.92 -16.15
CA GLN A 352 7.28 -14.06 -16.06
C GLN A 352 6.02 -14.85 -15.71
N PRO A 353 5.02 -14.21 -15.09
CA PRO A 353 3.74 -14.83 -14.82
C PRO A 353 3.02 -15.23 -16.13
N GLU A 354 2.45 -16.42 -16.12
CA GLU A 354 1.50 -16.86 -17.15
C GLU A 354 0.06 -16.63 -16.62
N TYR A 355 -0.62 -15.65 -17.17
CA TYR A 355 -1.93 -15.21 -16.68
C TYR A 355 -3.10 -16.08 -17.19
N THR A 356 -2.92 -17.39 -17.20
CA THR A 356 -4.03 -18.33 -17.43
C THR A 356 -4.80 -18.53 -16.11
N PRO A 357 -6.11 -18.22 -16.07
CA PRO A 357 -6.91 -18.42 -14.87
C PRO A 357 -6.80 -19.84 -14.31
N ASN A 358 -6.67 -19.96 -12.99
CA ASN A 358 -6.49 -21.21 -12.30
C ASN A 358 -7.20 -21.18 -10.92
N GLN A 359 -6.92 -22.13 -10.04
CA GLN A 359 -7.53 -22.19 -8.71
C GLN A 359 -7.19 -20.97 -7.85
N MET A 360 -5.98 -20.38 -8.01
CA MET A 360 -5.59 -19.17 -7.28
C MET A 360 -6.37 -17.97 -7.80
N THR A 361 -6.60 -17.88 -9.11
CA THR A 361 -7.45 -16.84 -9.73
C THR A 361 -8.85 -16.90 -9.13
N ALA A 362 -9.48 -18.08 -9.14
CA ALA A 362 -10.82 -18.26 -8.56
C ALA A 362 -10.87 -17.94 -7.05
N PHE A 363 -9.80 -18.24 -6.32
CA PHE A 363 -9.70 -17.91 -4.89
C PHE A 363 -9.66 -16.38 -4.66
N TYR A 364 -8.87 -15.63 -5.44
CA TYR A 364 -8.83 -14.17 -5.31
C TYR A 364 -10.06 -13.48 -5.87
N GLU A 365 -10.68 -13.99 -6.95
CA GLU A 365 -12.00 -13.54 -7.41
C GLU A 365 -13.04 -13.64 -6.29
N MET A 366 -13.06 -14.76 -5.57
CA MET A 366 -13.94 -14.98 -4.43
C MET A 366 -13.68 -13.97 -3.30
N LEU A 367 -12.41 -13.70 -2.94
CA LEU A 367 -12.06 -12.74 -1.90
C LEU A 367 -12.38 -11.29 -2.32
N ASN A 368 -12.13 -10.93 -3.57
CA ASN A 368 -12.49 -9.62 -4.11
C ASN A 368 -14.01 -9.41 -4.10
N ALA A 369 -14.77 -10.42 -4.51
CA ALA A 369 -16.23 -10.39 -4.45
C ALA A 369 -16.74 -10.30 -3.00
N LEU A 370 -16.13 -11.00 -2.05
CA LEU A 370 -16.45 -10.88 -0.63
C LEU A 370 -16.26 -9.43 -0.14
N LYS A 371 -15.12 -8.81 -0.48
CA LYS A 371 -14.82 -7.42 -0.11
C LYS A 371 -15.82 -6.43 -0.69
N HIS A 372 -16.23 -6.61 -1.95
CA HIS A 372 -17.17 -5.73 -2.64
C HIS A 372 -18.60 -5.86 -2.15
N ASN A 373 -19.02 -7.08 -1.82
CA ASN A 373 -20.43 -7.38 -1.53
C ASN A 373 -20.79 -7.17 -0.06
N HIS A 374 -19.81 -6.96 0.82
CA HIS A 374 -20.03 -6.85 2.26
C HIS A 374 -19.47 -5.54 2.82
N SER A 375 -20.36 -4.59 3.09
CA SER A 375 -20.02 -3.30 3.71
C SER A 375 -19.47 -3.44 5.13
N ALA A 376 -19.74 -4.55 5.81
CA ALA A 376 -19.07 -4.93 7.05
C ALA A 376 -17.54 -4.98 6.92
N LEU A 377 -17.02 -5.18 5.71
CA LEU A 377 -15.58 -5.21 5.41
C LEU A 377 -15.02 -3.87 4.90
N ASN A 378 -15.78 -2.78 4.97
CA ASN A 378 -15.29 -1.46 4.59
C ASN A 378 -13.94 -1.13 5.24
N ALA A 379 -13.06 -0.48 4.48
CA ALA A 379 -11.66 -0.30 4.83
C ALA A 379 -11.44 0.55 6.08
N SER A 380 -12.26 1.60 6.28
CA SER A 380 -12.22 2.49 7.45
C SER A 380 -12.81 1.89 8.72
N GLY A 381 -13.46 0.70 8.63
CA GLY A 381 -13.98 -0.01 9.79
C GLY A 381 -12.84 -0.55 10.66
N GLN A 382 -12.75 -0.09 11.90
CA GLN A 382 -11.73 -0.49 12.86
C GLN A 382 -12.28 -1.53 13.88
N MET A 383 -11.61 -1.65 15.03
CA MET A 383 -12.01 -2.57 16.12
C MET A 383 -13.43 -2.34 16.65
N ASP A 384 -13.98 -1.15 16.53
CA ASP A 384 -15.37 -0.82 16.91
C ASP A 384 -16.42 -1.54 16.04
N THR A 385 -16.04 -1.94 14.81
CA THR A 385 -16.87 -2.75 13.91
C THR A 385 -16.61 -4.26 14.05
N MET A 386 -15.72 -4.66 14.95
CA MET A 386 -15.25 -6.05 15.09
C MET A 386 -15.57 -6.61 16.46
N THR A 387 -16.24 -7.77 16.50
CA THR A 387 -16.43 -8.57 17.71
C THR A 387 -15.48 -9.76 17.64
N VAL A 388 -14.60 -9.90 18.62
CA VAL A 388 -13.73 -11.08 18.77
C VAL A 388 -14.41 -12.08 19.70
N TRP A 389 -14.44 -13.36 19.26
CA TRP A 389 -15.01 -14.48 20.02
C TRP A 389 -13.88 -15.30 20.61
N ASN A 390 -13.69 -15.22 21.92
CA ASN A 390 -12.58 -15.87 22.61
C ASN A 390 -12.68 -17.40 22.56
N THR A 391 -11.60 -18.05 22.12
CA THR A 391 -11.49 -19.50 22.10
C THR A 391 -10.47 -20.00 23.11
N THR A 392 -10.48 -21.31 23.40
CA THR A 392 -9.50 -21.92 24.30
C THR A 392 -8.13 -22.12 23.64
N SER A 393 -8.05 -22.08 22.29
CA SER A 393 -6.80 -22.20 21.55
C SER A 393 -6.27 -20.80 21.17
N PRO A 394 -5.00 -20.48 21.46
CA PRO A 394 -4.38 -19.22 21.02
C PRO A 394 -4.16 -19.16 19.52
N ASP A 395 -4.20 -20.28 18.82
CA ASP A 395 -3.96 -20.38 17.37
C ASP A 395 -5.26 -20.28 16.54
N VAL A 396 -6.43 -20.27 17.19
CA VAL A 396 -7.73 -20.12 16.53
C VAL A 396 -8.26 -18.72 16.76
N LEU A 397 -8.37 -17.95 15.68
CA LEU A 397 -9.00 -16.63 15.69
C LEU A 397 -10.43 -16.74 15.14
N VAL A 398 -11.41 -16.22 15.91
CA VAL A 398 -12.80 -16.11 15.49
C VAL A 398 -13.25 -14.68 15.71
N PHE A 399 -13.76 -14.03 14.66
CA PHE A 399 -14.29 -12.67 14.76
C PHE A 399 -15.45 -12.43 13.81
N THR A 400 -16.26 -11.43 14.14
CA THR A 400 -17.34 -10.91 13.29
C THR A 400 -17.07 -9.44 13.01
N ARG A 401 -17.04 -9.05 11.74
CA ARG A 401 -17.16 -7.68 11.29
C ARG A 401 -18.64 -7.38 11.08
N LYS A 402 -19.07 -6.18 11.50
CA LYS A 402 -20.46 -5.75 11.37
C LYS A 402 -20.53 -4.26 11.09
N ASP A 403 -21.39 -3.86 10.14
CA ASP A 403 -21.68 -2.46 9.89
C ASP A 403 -22.96 -1.98 10.60
N ALA A 404 -23.23 -0.68 10.48
CA ALA A 404 -24.41 -0.05 11.05
C ALA A 404 -25.73 -0.47 10.37
N GLN A 405 -25.66 -1.02 9.16
CA GLN A 405 -26.80 -1.50 8.37
C GLN A 405 -27.18 -2.94 8.70
N GLY A 406 -26.31 -3.63 9.45
CA GLY A 406 -26.54 -4.99 9.90
C GLY A 406 -25.93 -6.06 8.99
N ASP A 407 -25.11 -5.65 7.99
CA ASP A 407 -24.28 -6.60 7.25
C ASP A 407 -23.22 -7.20 8.18
N GLU A 408 -23.02 -8.50 8.12
CA GLU A 408 -22.11 -9.23 9.00
C GLU A 408 -21.29 -10.26 8.24
N VAL A 409 -19.98 -10.25 8.49
CA VAL A 409 -19.04 -11.28 8.05
C VAL A 409 -18.36 -11.87 9.27
N THR A 410 -18.53 -13.17 9.49
CA THR A 410 -17.87 -13.92 10.58
C THR A 410 -16.80 -14.82 9.99
N VAL A 411 -15.60 -14.74 10.53
CA VAL A 411 -14.44 -15.52 10.09
C VAL A 411 -13.97 -16.41 11.21
N PHE A 412 -13.74 -17.67 10.87
CA PHE A 412 -13.05 -18.67 11.70
C PHE A 412 -11.76 -19.01 10.98
N VAL A 413 -10.64 -18.97 11.66
CA VAL A 413 -9.35 -19.36 11.08
C VAL A 413 -8.46 -20.04 12.10
N ASN A 414 -7.89 -21.18 11.71
CA ASN A 414 -6.83 -21.85 12.44
C ASN A 414 -5.48 -21.47 11.82
N LEU A 415 -4.65 -20.77 12.57
CA LEU A 415 -3.30 -20.33 12.16
C LEU A 415 -2.23 -21.28 12.70
N ALA A 416 -2.54 -22.57 12.78
CA ALA A 416 -1.59 -23.61 13.17
C ALA A 416 -1.46 -24.69 12.09
N ASP A 417 -0.30 -25.35 12.08
CA ASP A 417 0.01 -26.46 11.18
C ASP A 417 -0.54 -27.82 11.68
N TYR A 418 -1.52 -27.76 12.59
CA TYR A 418 -2.23 -28.90 13.16
C TYR A 418 -3.71 -28.56 13.42
N GLU A 419 -4.52 -29.60 13.58
CA GLU A 419 -5.95 -29.47 13.90
C GLU A 419 -6.14 -28.84 15.28
N ASN A 420 -7.08 -27.90 15.38
CA ASN A 420 -7.50 -27.28 16.63
C ASN A 420 -9.00 -27.45 16.87
N MET A 421 -9.38 -27.73 18.11
CA MET A 421 -10.77 -27.66 18.54
C MET A 421 -11.24 -26.21 18.61
N VAL A 422 -12.46 -25.95 18.15
CA VAL A 422 -13.12 -24.65 18.28
C VAL A 422 -14.02 -24.69 19.51
N THR A 423 -13.48 -24.24 20.64
CA THR A 423 -14.20 -24.18 21.91
C THR A 423 -14.17 -22.75 22.42
N PHE A 424 -15.34 -22.14 22.63
CA PHE A 424 -15.45 -20.77 23.12
C PHE A 424 -15.38 -20.75 24.64
N THR A 425 -14.73 -19.71 25.19
CA THR A 425 -14.62 -19.51 26.64
C THR A 425 -15.87 -18.84 27.23
N ASP A 426 -16.56 -18.06 26.38
CA ASP A 426 -17.75 -17.27 26.77
C ASP A 426 -18.88 -17.48 25.74
N LEU A 427 -19.23 -16.41 25.01
CA LEU A 427 -20.25 -16.46 23.96
C LEU A 427 -19.62 -16.93 22.63
N ALA A 428 -20.44 -17.52 21.78
CA ALA A 428 -20.10 -17.93 20.42
C ALA A 428 -20.94 -17.13 19.40
N PRO A 429 -20.44 -16.94 18.16
CA PRO A 429 -21.22 -16.33 17.08
C PRO A 429 -22.45 -17.21 16.77
N SER A 430 -23.56 -16.59 16.37
CA SER A 430 -24.74 -17.32 15.94
C SER A 430 -24.65 -17.73 14.48
N ALA A 431 -24.90 -19.02 14.20
CA ALA A 431 -25.04 -19.54 12.85
C ALA A 431 -26.45 -19.30 12.24
N ASN A 432 -27.40 -18.78 13.03
CA ASN A 432 -28.76 -18.57 12.57
C ASN A 432 -28.80 -17.52 11.47
N SER A 433 -29.52 -17.79 10.37
CA SER A 433 -29.63 -16.93 9.20
C SER A 433 -28.29 -16.55 8.57
N LYS A 434 -27.31 -17.45 8.64
CA LYS A 434 -26.00 -17.32 8.01
C LYS A 434 -25.78 -18.40 6.97
N LEU A 435 -24.99 -18.06 5.95
CA LEU A 435 -24.47 -19.00 4.95
C LEU A 435 -22.95 -19.10 5.11
N ASN A 436 -22.42 -20.30 4.90
CA ASN A 436 -21.00 -20.47 4.65
C ASN A 436 -20.71 -19.91 3.24
N TYR A 437 -19.92 -18.85 3.17
CA TYR A 437 -19.65 -18.12 1.93
C TYR A 437 -18.98 -18.99 0.87
N LEU A 438 -18.14 -19.95 1.27
CA LEU A 438 -17.39 -20.81 0.34
C LEU A 438 -18.28 -21.87 -0.32
N THR A 439 -19.34 -22.32 0.37
CA THR A 439 -20.18 -23.42 -0.10
C THR A 439 -21.60 -23.02 -0.45
N GLY A 440 -22.03 -21.82 -0.02
CA GLY A 440 -23.42 -21.39 -0.12
C GLY A 440 -24.42 -22.18 0.76
N ALA A 441 -23.92 -23.13 1.57
CA ALA A 441 -24.76 -23.92 2.46
C ALA A 441 -25.08 -23.14 3.76
N PRO A 442 -26.15 -23.50 4.49
CA PRO A 442 -26.38 -22.95 5.83
C PRO A 442 -25.15 -23.11 6.72
N ALA A 443 -24.80 -22.05 7.43
CA ALA A 443 -23.65 -22.07 8.34
C ALA A 443 -23.85 -23.06 9.47
N LEU A 444 -22.80 -23.82 9.76
CA LEU A 444 -22.76 -24.77 10.88
C LEU A 444 -21.56 -24.44 11.75
N MET A 445 -21.76 -24.39 13.06
CA MET A 445 -20.70 -24.15 14.02
C MET A 445 -19.63 -25.25 13.89
N PRO A 446 -18.38 -24.91 13.53
CA PRO A 446 -17.32 -25.89 13.50
C PRO A 446 -16.96 -26.29 14.95
N ASN A 447 -16.76 -27.55 15.20
CA ASN A 447 -16.21 -28.06 16.46
C ASN A 447 -14.68 -28.25 16.40
N HIS A 448 -14.11 -28.24 15.21
CA HIS A 448 -12.67 -28.25 14.96
C HIS A 448 -12.38 -27.56 13.61
N LEU A 449 -11.14 -27.13 13.43
CA LEU A 449 -10.57 -26.66 12.16
C LEU A 449 -9.27 -27.42 11.92
N GLY A 450 -9.11 -27.97 10.72
CA GLY A 450 -7.87 -28.59 10.27
C GLY A 450 -6.72 -27.58 10.18
N PRO A 451 -5.50 -28.03 9.85
CA PRO A 451 -4.34 -27.16 9.68
C PRO A 451 -4.62 -26.06 8.65
N TRP A 452 -4.49 -24.80 9.05
CA TRP A 452 -4.70 -23.60 8.20
C TRP A 452 -6.11 -23.51 7.60
N GLU A 453 -7.08 -24.26 8.11
CA GLU A 453 -8.47 -24.20 7.66
C GLU A 453 -9.13 -22.92 8.14
N PHE A 454 -10.02 -22.40 7.28
CA PHE A 454 -10.87 -21.26 7.58
C PHE A 454 -12.31 -21.48 7.11
N GLN A 455 -13.23 -20.77 7.74
CA GLN A 455 -14.62 -20.63 7.30
C GLN A 455 -15.04 -19.19 7.34
N ILE A 456 -15.85 -18.78 6.39
CA ILE A 456 -16.41 -17.42 6.30
C ILE A 456 -17.93 -17.55 6.26
N TRP A 457 -18.60 -16.87 7.19
CA TRP A 457 -20.06 -16.82 7.21
C TRP A 457 -20.54 -15.41 6.88
N VAL A 458 -21.61 -15.34 6.09
CA VAL A 458 -22.28 -14.10 5.70
C VAL A 458 -23.77 -14.18 6.00
N ASN A 459 -24.48 -13.07 6.04
CA ASN A 459 -25.93 -13.04 6.15
C ASN A 459 -26.59 -13.74 4.95
N GLN A 460 -27.77 -14.38 5.18
CA GLN A 460 -28.60 -14.92 4.09
C GLN A 460 -29.18 -13.81 3.24
#